data_30fe5c5037291e3c9300d5aebe8e2255
#
_entry.id   30fe5c5037291e3c9300d5aebe8e2255
#
_cell.length_a   1.000
_cell.length_b   1.000
_cell.length_c   1.000
_cell.angle_alpha   90.00
_cell.angle_beta   90.00
_cell.angle_gamma   90.00
#
_symmetry.space_group_name_H-M   'P 1'
#
loop_
_entity.id
_entity.type
_entity.pdbx_description
1 polymer ?
#
loop_
_entity_poly.entity_id
_entity_poly.type
_entity_poly.pdbx_seq_one_letter_code
_entity_poly.pdbx_strand_id
1 'polypeptide(L)'
;MPAANDRLERVRNQLRLYEHALLDFSARAKGEAVEVSIRFRNPPVPVHTYILEMHPRDLDHPQFEWTFQRQLYDCLHDYMIEMFIRTPQDRALRQRESL
;
A
#
# COMPACT_ATOMS: atom_id res chain seq x y z
N MET A 1 -22.26 5.43 -14.52
CA MET A 1 -20.96 5.77 -13.95
C MET A 1 -20.94 5.42 -12.47
N PRO A 2 -19.90 4.76 -11.98
CA PRO A 2 -19.84 4.48 -10.57
C PRO A 2 -19.65 5.77 -9.77
N ALA A 3 -20.36 5.87 -8.66
CA ALA A 3 -20.19 6.97 -7.72
C ALA A 3 -18.88 6.80 -6.95
N ALA A 4 -18.42 7.87 -6.28
CA ALA A 4 -17.20 7.80 -5.46
C ALA A 4 -17.29 6.69 -4.40
N ASN A 5 -18.48 6.46 -3.83
CA ASN A 5 -18.70 5.40 -2.86
C ASN A 5 -18.51 4.01 -3.45
N ASP A 6 -18.92 3.82 -4.71
CA ASP A 6 -18.76 2.53 -5.38
C ASP A 6 -17.29 2.21 -5.63
N ARG A 7 -16.51 3.23 -6.00
CA ARG A 7 -15.07 3.09 -6.18
C ARG A 7 -14.39 2.75 -4.85
N LEU A 8 -14.77 3.43 -3.79
CA LEU A 8 -14.23 3.16 -2.45
C LEU A 8 -14.56 1.73 -2.01
N GLU A 9 -15.78 1.28 -2.18
CA GLU A 9 -16.19 -0.07 -1.83
C GLU A 9 -15.46 -1.12 -2.68
N ARG A 10 -15.22 -0.82 -3.93
CA ARG A 10 -14.46 -1.71 -4.81
C ARG A 10 -13.04 -1.92 -4.29
N VAL A 11 -12.40 -0.84 -3.86
CA VAL A 11 -11.05 -0.92 -3.25
C VAL A 11 -11.10 -1.68 -1.92
N ARG A 12 -12.07 -1.37 -1.06
CA ARG A 12 -12.21 -2.03 0.23
C ARG A 12 -12.44 -3.53 0.08
N ASN A 13 -13.23 -3.94 -0.91
CA ASN A 13 -13.48 -5.36 -1.18
C ASN A 13 -12.20 -6.07 -1.60
N GLN A 14 -11.36 -5.40 -2.39
CA GLN A 14 -10.06 -5.97 -2.76
C GLN A 14 -9.12 -6.03 -1.56
N LEU A 15 -9.06 -5.01 -0.74
CA LEU A 15 -8.19 -5.00 0.44
C LEU A 15 -8.50 -6.14 1.40
N ARG A 16 -9.74 -6.59 1.47
CA ARG A 16 -10.13 -7.73 2.32
C ARG A 16 -9.47 -9.03 1.90
N LEU A 17 -8.99 -9.13 0.67
CA LEU A 17 -8.28 -10.30 0.17
C LEU A 17 -6.81 -10.32 0.57
N TYR A 18 -6.30 -9.21 1.08
CA TYR A 18 -4.89 -9.05 1.40
C TYR A 18 -4.74 -8.86 2.91
N GLU A 19 -4.44 -9.95 3.59
CA GLU A 19 -4.11 -9.91 5.02
C GLU A 19 -2.61 -10.00 5.19
N HIS A 20 -2.09 -9.20 6.10
CA HIS A 20 -0.68 -9.23 6.44
C HIS A 20 -0.52 -9.12 7.94
N ALA A 21 0.33 -9.98 8.51
CA ALA A 21 0.49 -10.04 9.96
C ALA A 21 1.03 -8.73 10.56
N LEU A 22 1.81 -7.99 9.80
CA LEU A 22 2.51 -6.79 10.27
C LEU A 22 1.90 -5.49 9.77
N LEU A 23 0.98 -5.54 8.81
CA LEU A 23 0.49 -4.35 8.13
C LEU A 23 -1.01 -4.21 8.25
N ASP A 24 -1.47 -2.96 8.41
CA ASP A 24 -2.87 -2.59 8.32
C ASP A 24 -3.11 -1.81 7.04
N PHE A 25 -4.19 -2.15 6.35
CA PHE A 25 -4.61 -1.47 5.13
C PHE A 25 -5.93 -0.74 5.39
N SER A 26 -6.05 0.46 4.88
CA SER A 26 -7.30 1.20 4.92
C SER A 26 -7.47 2.00 3.64
N ALA A 27 -8.69 2.42 3.35
CA ALA A 27 -8.99 3.21 2.16
C ALA A 27 -10.00 4.28 2.48
N ARG A 28 -9.87 5.43 1.82
CA ARG A 28 -10.83 6.53 1.93
C ARG A 28 -11.01 7.20 0.57
N ALA A 29 -12.18 7.79 0.38
CA ALA A 29 -12.44 8.58 -0.80
C ALA A 29 -11.69 9.90 -0.72
N LYS A 30 -11.10 10.32 -1.84
CA LYS A 30 -10.42 11.61 -1.97
C LYS A 30 -10.84 12.23 -3.30
N GLY A 31 -11.94 13.02 -3.27
CA GLY A 31 -12.58 13.46 -4.49
C GLY A 31 -13.09 12.26 -5.27
N GLU A 32 -12.70 12.14 -6.53
CA GLU A 32 -13.03 10.99 -7.37
C GLU A 32 -12.03 9.85 -7.26
N ALA A 33 -10.90 10.10 -6.62
CA ALA A 33 -9.86 9.11 -6.38
C ALA A 33 -10.11 8.37 -5.07
N VAL A 34 -9.36 7.29 -4.86
CA VAL A 34 -9.35 6.56 -3.59
C VAL A 34 -7.92 6.51 -3.08
N GLU A 35 -7.74 6.87 -1.81
CA GLU A 35 -6.45 6.85 -1.15
C GLU A 35 -6.36 5.59 -0.29
N VAL A 36 -5.35 4.77 -0.54
CA VAL A 36 -5.07 3.57 0.24
C VAL A 36 -3.91 3.85 1.17
N SER A 37 -4.10 3.56 2.45
CA SER A 37 -3.07 3.75 3.47
C SER A 37 -2.52 2.40 3.91
N ILE A 38 -1.21 2.29 3.99
CA ILE A 38 -0.49 1.10 4.45
C ILE A 38 0.39 1.50 5.62
N ARG A 39 0.20 0.86 6.77
CA ARG A 39 1.01 1.17 7.95
C ARG A 39 1.32 -0.09 8.74
N PHE A 40 2.42 -0.07 9.48
CA PHE A 40 2.78 -1.13 10.41
C PHE A 40 1.89 -1.07 11.66
N ARG A 41 1.44 -2.23 12.14
CA ARG A 41 0.61 -2.33 13.35
C ARG A 41 1.37 -1.92 14.60
N ASN A 42 2.52 -2.51 14.80
CA ASN A 42 3.35 -2.28 15.98
C ASN A 42 4.79 -2.12 15.55
N PRO A 43 5.15 -0.97 14.95
CA PRO A 43 6.51 -0.79 14.46
C PRO A 43 7.50 -0.72 15.63
N PRO A 44 8.67 -1.38 15.51
CA PRO A 44 9.70 -1.30 16.53
C PRO A 44 10.35 0.09 16.62
N VAL A 45 10.22 0.86 15.55
CA VAL A 45 10.66 2.26 15.46
C VAL A 45 9.58 3.08 14.79
N PRO A 46 9.51 4.39 15.00
CA PRO A 46 8.53 5.22 14.31
C PRO A 46 8.72 5.15 12.79
N VAL A 47 7.65 4.82 12.09
CA VAL A 47 7.64 4.77 10.62
C VAL A 47 6.42 5.51 10.10
N HIS A 48 6.61 6.12 8.94
CA HIS A 48 5.51 6.83 8.28
C HIS A 48 4.49 5.83 7.71
N THR A 49 3.29 6.33 7.49
CA THR A 49 2.25 5.62 6.75
C THR A 49 2.52 5.79 5.25
N TYR A 50 2.50 4.69 4.51
CA TYR A 50 2.62 4.74 3.06
C TYR A 50 1.25 5.03 2.45
N ILE A 51 1.19 5.95 1.50
CA ILE A 51 -0.05 6.37 0.85
C ILE A 51 0.02 6.06 -0.64
N LEU A 52 -0.98 5.33 -1.13
CA LEU A 52 -1.17 5.04 -2.54
C LEU A 52 -2.47 5.69 -3.00
N GLU A 53 -2.41 6.57 -3.99
CA GLU A 53 -3.60 7.18 -4.56
C GLU A 53 -3.98 6.50 -5.86
N MET A 54 -5.20 6.00 -5.95
CA MET A 54 -5.74 5.37 -7.15
C MET A 54 -6.73 6.29 -7.84
N HIS A 55 -6.48 6.57 -9.09
CA HIS A 55 -7.29 7.50 -9.88
C HIS A 55 -8.47 6.80 -10.54
N PRO A 56 -9.54 7.55 -10.92
CA PRO A 56 -10.72 6.95 -11.55
C PRO A 56 -10.41 6.05 -12.73
N ARG A 57 -9.42 6.40 -13.53
CA ARG A 57 -9.02 5.60 -14.68
C ARG A 57 -8.64 4.17 -14.29
N ASP A 58 -7.93 4.02 -13.19
CA ASP A 58 -7.51 2.72 -12.68
C ASP A 58 -8.67 2.01 -12.00
N LEU A 59 -9.48 2.76 -11.26
CA LEU A 59 -10.60 2.21 -10.50
C LEU A 59 -11.72 1.68 -11.39
N ASP A 60 -11.94 2.31 -12.54
CA ASP A 60 -13.00 1.95 -13.48
C ASP A 60 -12.51 1.01 -14.57
N HIS A 61 -11.26 0.60 -14.52
CA HIS A 61 -10.68 -0.29 -15.52
C HIS A 61 -11.31 -1.69 -15.45
N PRO A 62 -11.57 -2.34 -16.60
CA PRO A 62 -12.16 -3.69 -16.63
C PRO A 62 -11.33 -4.74 -15.87
N GLN A 63 -10.01 -4.56 -15.83
CA GLN A 63 -9.09 -5.46 -15.11
C GLN A 63 -8.61 -4.85 -13.80
N PHE A 64 -9.52 -4.19 -13.10
CA PHE A 64 -9.19 -3.48 -11.86
C PHE A 64 -8.51 -4.39 -10.83
N GLU A 65 -9.02 -5.62 -10.62
CA GLU A 65 -8.47 -6.53 -9.61
C GLU A 65 -7.00 -6.82 -9.86
N TRP A 66 -6.64 -7.05 -11.11
CA TRP A 66 -5.26 -7.34 -11.48
C TRP A 66 -4.38 -6.09 -11.34
N THR A 67 -4.87 -4.95 -11.81
CA THR A 67 -4.15 -3.67 -11.71
C THR A 67 -3.93 -3.29 -10.25
N PHE A 68 -4.96 -3.48 -9.42
CA PHE A 68 -4.88 -3.21 -7.99
C PHE A 68 -3.82 -4.09 -7.32
N GLN A 69 -3.83 -5.38 -7.58
CA GLN A 69 -2.86 -6.31 -7.01
C GLN A 69 -1.43 -5.90 -7.37
N ARG A 70 -1.20 -5.58 -8.62
CA ARG A 70 0.10 -5.17 -9.11
C ARG A 70 0.57 -3.90 -8.42
N GLN A 71 -0.27 -2.88 -8.37
CA GLN A 71 0.07 -1.62 -7.72
C GLN A 71 0.29 -1.79 -6.23
N LEU A 72 -0.53 -2.59 -5.57
CA LEU A 72 -0.37 -2.85 -4.15
C LEU A 72 0.96 -3.53 -3.86
N TYR A 73 1.33 -4.54 -4.63
CA TYR A 73 2.61 -5.23 -4.43
C TYR A 73 3.80 -4.33 -4.70
N ASP A 74 3.74 -3.47 -5.71
CA ASP A 74 4.80 -2.50 -5.98
C ASP A 74 4.96 -1.54 -4.79
N CYS A 75 3.86 -1.07 -4.23
CA CYS A 75 3.89 -0.19 -3.07
C CYS A 75 4.41 -0.90 -1.82
N LEU A 76 4.03 -2.15 -1.61
CA LEU A 76 4.54 -2.94 -0.49
C LEU A 76 6.04 -3.14 -0.61
N HIS A 77 6.52 -3.41 -1.80
CA HIS A 77 7.95 -3.56 -2.06
C HIS A 77 8.70 -2.27 -1.73
N ASP A 78 8.21 -1.13 -2.21
CA ASP A 78 8.82 0.16 -1.95
C ASP A 78 8.81 0.49 -0.45
N TYR A 79 7.71 0.22 0.22
CA TYR A 79 7.58 0.47 1.65
C TYR A 79 8.56 -0.37 2.46
N MET A 80 8.73 -1.64 2.10
CA MET A 80 9.68 -2.53 2.75
C MET A 80 11.12 -2.06 2.54
N ILE A 81 11.45 -1.59 1.34
CA ILE A 81 12.78 -1.02 1.06
C ILE A 81 13.04 0.20 1.96
N GLU A 82 12.07 1.10 2.08
CA GLU A 82 12.21 2.27 2.94
C GLU A 82 12.44 1.86 4.40
N MET A 83 11.72 0.84 4.85
CA MET A 83 11.89 0.32 6.20
C MET A 83 13.30 -0.20 6.45
N PHE A 84 13.86 -0.96 5.50
CA PHE A 84 15.23 -1.45 5.61
C PHE A 84 16.25 -0.31 5.69
N ILE A 85 16.04 0.75 4.91
CA ILE A 85 16.94 1.89 4.91
C ILE A 85 16.92 2.61 6.28
N ARG A 86 15.76 2.66 6.94
CA ARG A 86 15.57 3.38 8.19
C ARG A 86 15.98 2.61 9.44
N THR A 87 16.15 1.29 9.33
CA THR A 87 16.50 0.44 10.45
C THR A 87 18.02 0.29 10.54
N PRO A 88 18.68 0.73 11.61
CA PRO A 88 20.15 0.70 11.70
C PRO A 88 20.76 -0.69 11.53
N GLN A 89 20.11 -1.73 12.05
CA GLN A 89 20.58 -3.11 11.93
C GLN A 89 20.63 -3.55 10.47
N ASP A 90 19.60 -3.18 9.72
CA ASP A 90 19.52 -3.54 8.32
C ASP A 90 20.56 -2.80 7.49
N ARG A 91 20.89 -1.56 7.86
CA ARG A 91 21.98 -0.83 7.25
C ARG A 91 23.31 -1.57 7.43
N ALA A 92 23.57 -2.05 8.63
CA ALA A 92 24.79 -2.78 8.92
C ALA A 92 24.89 -4.06 8.08
N LEU A 93 23.81 -4.81 7.97
CA LEU A 93 23.75 -6.00 7.16
C LEU A 93 23.96 -5.69 5.68
N ARG A 94 23.34 -4.63 5.18
CA ARG A 94 23.48 -4.21 3.78
C ARG A 94 24.91 -3.78 3.48
N GLN A 95 25.57 -3.10 4.39
CA GLN A 95 26.97 -2.72 4.24
C GLN A 95 27.88 -3.94 4.14
N ARG A 96 27.61 -4.96 4.96
CA ARG A 96 28.35 -6.23 4.89
C ARG A 96 28.17 -6.93 3.55
N GLU A 97 26.95 -6.93 3.05
CA GLU A 97 26.64 -7.56 1.76
C GLU A 97 27.29 -6.81 0.59
N SER A 98 27.53 -5.52 0.74
CA SER A 98 28.14 -4.70 -0.29
C SER A 98 29.66 -4.89 -0.39
N LEU A 99 30.25 -5.48 0.61
CA LEU A 99 31.68 -5.76 0.62
C LEU A 99 31.99 -7.12 -0.03
#